data_2fdf948279e8bf8742623ccf39b283a2
#
_entry.id   2fdf948279e8bf8742623ccf39b283a2
#
_cell.length_a   1.000
_cell.length_b   1.000
_cell.length_c   1.000
_cell.angle_alpha   90.00
_cell.angle_beta   90.00
_cell.angle_gamma   90.00
#
_symmetry.space_group_name_H-M   'P 1'
#
loop_
_entity.id
_entity.type
_entity.pdbx_description
1 polymer ?
#
loop_
_entity_poly.entity_id
_entity_poly.type
_entity_poly.pdbx_seq_one_letter_code
_entity_poly.pdbx_strand_id
1 'polypeptide(L)'
;MADKRMNEFQQVADAEYVYAEAADGSQIKMEWNNIIKKIIPKLLENKNFLPDNASLDTIENAFGYAYGYNDNSGIWVPFISFGAEGYQVQLKFDYKGEGIKFRVKYKDEDNNPQYTLWRAISFT
;
A
#
# COMPACT_ATOMS: atom_id res chain seq x y z
N MET A 1 2.96 14.02 -42.60
CA MET A 1 3.70 12.98 -41.87
C MET A 1 2.83 11.75 -41.79
N ALA A 2 3.36 10.61 -42.18
CA ALA A 2 2.58 9.37 -42.10
C ALA A 2 2.42 8.93 -40.66
N ASP A 3 1.20 8.56 -40.28
CA ASP A 3 0.95 8.00 -38.96
C ASP A 3 1.59 6.62 -38.83
N LYS A 4 2.25 6.41 -37.71
CA LYS A 4 2.77 5.08 -37.37
C LYS A 4 1.66 4.21 -36.80
N ARG A 5 1.63 2.94 -37.18
CA ARG A 5 0.78 1.95 -36.53
C ARG A 5 1.34 1.62 -35.16
N MET A 6 0.47 1.18 -34.23
CA MET A 6 0.89 0.86 -32.85
C MET A 6 2.03 -0.14 -32.77
N ASN A 7 2.08 -1.12 -33.69
CA ASN A 7 3.15 -2.13 -33.73
C ASN A 7 4.47 -1.61 -34.32
N GLU A 8 4.50 -0.39 -34.86
CA GLU A 8 5.70 0.26 -35.36
C GLU A 8 6.40 1.10 -34.30
N PHE A 9 5.76 1.32 -33.13
CA PHE A 9 6.38 2.03 -32.04
C PHE A 9 7.36 1.13 -31.29
N GLN A 10 8.50 1.69 -30.94
CA GLN A 10 9.49 0.98 -30.14
C GLN A 10 8.93 0.70 -28.75
N GLN A 11 9.03 -0.56 -28.32
CA GLN A 11 8.75 -0.93 -26.94
C GLN A 11 9.95 -0.61 -26.07
N VAL A 12 9.70 0.07 -24.94
CA VAL A 12 10.74 0.36 -23.95
C VAL A 12 10.31 -0.22 -22.60
N ALA A 13 11.27 -0.79 -21.89
CA ALA A 13 11.03 -1.38 -20.57
C ALA A 13 10.84 -0.31 -19.48
N ASP A 14 11.37 0.89 -19.71
CA ASP A 14 11.33 1.99 -18.76
C ASP A 14 11.06 3.29 -19.52
N ALA A 15 10.12 4.08 -19.02
CA ALA A 15 9.73 5.34 -19.61
C ALA A 15 9.63 6.41 -18.54
N GLU A 16 10.25 7.57 -18.79
CA GLU A 16 10.17 8.72 -17.90
C GLU A 16 8.84 9.47 -18.04
N TYR A 17 8.27 9.48 -19.23
CA TYR A 17 7.07 10.24 -19.57
C TYR A 17 6.01 9.40 -20.26
N VAL A 18 4.77 9.77 -20.03
CA VAL A 18 3.60 9.26 -20.75
C VAL A 18 2.89 10.42 -21.41
N TYR A 19 2.49 10.24 -22.67
CA TYR A 19 1.72 11.22 -23.42
C TYR A 19 0.26 10.81 -23.47
N ALA A 20 -0.63 11.76 -23.21
CA ALA A 20 -2.07 11.55 -23.22
C ALA A 20 -2.78 12.73 -23.88
N GLU A 21 -4.05 12.55 -24.21
CA GLU A 21 -4.92 13.59 -24.74
C GLU A 21 -5.81 14.14 -23.61
N ALA A 22 -5.83 15.46 -23.46
CA ALA A 22 -6.73 16.12 -22.53
C ALA A 22 -8.16 16.18 -23.08
N ALA A 23 -9.13 16.50 -22.24
CA ALA A 23 -10.55 16.58 -22.62
C ALA A 23 -10.85 17.61 -23.72
N ASP A 24 -10.03 18.64 -23.86
CA ASP A 24 -10.14 19.65 -24.92
C ASP A 24 -9.44 19.26 -26.23
N GLY A 25 -8.91 18.05 -26.33
CA GLY A 25 -8.18 17.55 -27.49
C GLY A 25 -6.69 17.89 -27.52
N SER A 26 -6.19 18.71 -26.57
CA SER A 26 -4.76 19.02 -26.50
C SER A 26 -3.97 17.82 -25.99
N GLN A 27 -2.72 17.70 -26.47
CA GLN A 27 -1.82 16.68 -25.99
C GLN A 27 -1.15 17.13 -24.69
N ILE A 28 -1.06 16.24 -23.73
CA ILE A 28 -0.38 16.46 -22.46
C ILE A 28 0.75 15.45 -22.28
N LYS A 29 1.77 15.88 -21.57
CA LYS A 29 2.91 15.06 -21.16
C LYS A 29 2.89 14.94 -19.65
N MET A 30 2.91 13.72 -19.14
CA MET A 30 2.93 13.46 -17.71
C MET A 30 4.17 12.64 -17.34
N GLU A 31 4.86 13.06 -16.29
CA GLU A 31 5.90 12.22 -15.71
C GLU A 31 5.29 10.93 -15.15
N TRP A 32 5.92 9.80 -15.45
CA TRP A 32 5.50 8.51 -14.97
C TRP A 32 5.37 8.46 -13.45
N ASN A 33 6.31 9.07 -12.73
CA ASN A 33 6.27 9.13 -11.27
C ASN A 33 5.04 9.88 -10.73
N ASN A 34 4.57 10.92 -11.42
CA ASN A 34 3.36 11.65 -11.02
C ASN A 34 2.10 10.82 -11.22
N ILE A 35 2.05 10.00 -12.27
CA ILE A 35 0.95 9.04 -12.51
C ILE A 35 0.92 8.01 -11.39
N ILE A 36 2.07 7.42 -11.06
CA ILE A 36 2.19 6.44 -9.98
C ILE A 36 1.74 7.02 -8.65
N LYS A 37 2.15 8.23 -8.31
CA LYS A 37 1.74 8.92 -7.07
C LYS A 37 0.23 9.09 -6.95
N LYS A 38 -0.49 9.19 -8.06
CA LYS A 38 -1.95 9.28 -8.07
C LYS A 38 -2.64 7.91 -7.95
N ILE A 39 -2.00 6.85 -8.40
CA ILE A 39 -2.55 5.50 -8.43
C ILE A 39 -2.27 4.75 -7.11
N ILE A 40 -1.06 4.83 -6.59
CA ILE A 40 -0.62 4.10 -5.39
C ILE A 40 -1.58 4.27 -4.20
N PRO A 41 -2.07 5.49 -3.86
CA PRO A 41 -2.99 5.63 -2.75
C PRO A 41 -4.33 4.90 -2.90
N LYS A 42 -4.63 4.42 -4.11
CA LYS A 42 -5.86 3.68 -4.42
C LYS A 42 -5.66 2.17 -4.49
N LEU A 43 -4.41 1.72 -4.35
CA LEU A 43 -4.02 0.32 -4.46
C LEU A 43 -3.35 -0.14 -3.18
N LEU A 44 -3.37 -1.46 -2.97
CA LEU A 44 -2.55 -2.06 -1.91
C LEU A 44 -1.11 -2.17 -2.42
N GLU A 45 -0.19 -1.54 -1.71
CA GLU A 45 1.22 -1.58 -2.03
C GLU A 45 1.89 -2.80 -1.41
N ASN A 46 2.68 -3.53 -2.20
CA ASN A 46 3.51 -4.60 -1.68
C ASN A 46 4.79 -4.03 -1.06
N LYS A 47 4.89 -4.11 0.25
CA LYS A 47 6.07 -3.65 1.00
C LYS A 47 7.16 -4.71 1.12
N ASN A 48 6.92 -5.93 0.62
CA ASN A 48 7.83 -7.07 0.82
C ASN A 48 8.13 -7.27 2.31
N PHE A 49 9.38 -7.18 2.71
CA PHE A 49 9.77 -7.25 4.12
C PHE A 49 10.06 -5.85 4.64
N LEU A 50 9.36 -5.45 5.68
CA LEU A 50 9.64 -4.18 6.35
C LEU A 50 11.00 -4.25 7.05
N PRO A 51 11.67 -3.09 7.27
CA PRO A 51 12.85 -3.07 8.12
C PRO A 51 12.57 -3.65 9.51
N ASP A 52 13.59 -4.22 10.14
CA ASP A 52 13.48 -4.73 11.50
C ASP A 52 12.94 -3.66 12.45
N ASN A 53 11.97 -4.04 13.27
CA ASN A 53 11.31 -3.15 14.23
C ASN A 53 10.53 -1.98 13.59
N ALA A 54 10.21 -2.04 12.31
CA ALA A 54 9.34 -1.06 11.69
C ALA A 54 7.93 -1.15 12.29
N SER A 55 7.35 0.01 12.63
CA SER A 55 5.99 0.08 13.15
C SER A 55 4.95 -0.02 12.03
N LEU A 56 3.86 -0.73 12.29
CA LEU A 56 2.68 -0.70 11.40
C LEU A 56 1.84 0.58 11.56
N ASP A 57 2.19 1.46 12.48
CA ASP A 57 1.42 2.67 12.76
C ASP A 57 1.35 3.63 11.57
N THR A 58 2.38 3.66 10.75
CA THR A 58 2.48 4.53 9.57
C THR A 58 2.09 3.82 8.27
N ILE A 59 1.77 2.53 8.34
CA ILE A 59 1.47 1.73 7.15
C ILE A 59 -0.01 1.84 6.79
N GLU A 60 -0.29 2.27 5.58
CA GLU A 60 -1.64 2.39 5.05
C GLU A 60 -1.72 1.77 3.64
N ASN A 61 -2.82 1.05 3.39
CA ASN A 61 -3.10 0.45 2.08
C ASN A 61 -1.90 -0.34 1.53
N ALA A 62 -1.39 -1.26 2.33
CA ALA A 62 -0.21 -2.05 2.01
C ALA A 62 -0.27 -3.43 2.63
N PHE A 63 0.52 -4.34 2.11
CA PHE A 63 0.71 -5.68 2.66
C PHE A 63 2.19 -6.07 2.58
N GLY A 64 2.58 -7.06 3.35
CA GLY A 64 3.96 -7.54 3.39
C GLY A 64 4.22 -8.35 4.63
N TYR A 65 5.48 -8.33 5.06
CA TYR A 65 5.95 -9.00 6.27
C TYR A 65 6.56 -7.99 7.24
N ALA A 66 6.16 -8.08 8.50
CA ALA A 66 6.71 -7.30 9.60
C ALA A 66 7.46 -8.23 10.57
N TYR A 67 8.59 -7.76 11.10
CA TYR A 67 9.43 -8.53 12.00
C TYR A 67 9.31 -8.04 13.44
N GLY A 68 9.07 -8.97 14.36
CA GLY A 68 9.09 -8.67 15.79
C GLY A 68 8.08 -7.62 16.24
N TYR A 69 7.03 -7.40 15.48
CA TYR A 69 6.09 -6.32 15.75
C TYR A 69 5.21 -6.64 16.95
N ASN A 70 5.39 -5.90 18.03
CA ASN A 70 4.60 -5.89 19.28
C ASN A 70 4.68 -7.12 20.18
N ASP A 71 5.44 -8.15 19.86
CA ASP A 71 5.48 -9.34 20.70
C ASP A 71 6.87 -9.89 21.01
N ASN A 72 7.91 -9.21 20.51
CA ASN A 72 9.30 -9.64 20.65
C ASN A 72 9.54 -11.11 20.21
N SER A 73 8.65 -11.61 19.34
CA SER A 73 8.68 -13.01 18.93
C SER A 73 9.89 -13.38 18.07
N GLY A 74 10.55 -12.39 17.50
CA GLY A 74 11.65 -12.60 16.57
C GLY A 74 11.22 -13.32 15.28
N ILE A 75 10.01 -13.10 14.83
CA ILE A 75 9.40 -13.81 13.71
C ILE A 75 8.90 -12.81 12.67
N TRP A 76 9.01 -13.18 11.41
CA TRP A 76 8.34 -12.48 10.32
C TRP A 76 6.87 -12.88 10.27
N VAL A 77 5.97 -11.92 10.38
CA VAL A 77 4.52 -12.15 10.28
C VAL A 77 3.95 -11.41 9.08
N PRO A 78 3.15 -12.07 8.23
CA PRO A 78 2.46 -11.37 7.16
C PRO A 78 1.42 -10.41 7.73
N PHE A 79 1.28 -9.27 7.10
CA PHE A 79 0.30 -8.26 7.47
C PHE A 79 -0.42 -7.69 6.25
N ILE A 80 -1.58 -7.13 6.48
CA ILE A 80 -2.28 -6.27 5.53
C ILE A 80 -2.91 -5.09 6.26
N SER A 81 -2.84 -3.91 5.66
CA SER A 81 -3.49 -2.69 6.13
C SER A 81 -4.33 -2.12 4.99
N PHE A 82 -5.60 -1.88 5.23
CA PHE A 82 -6.49 -1.37 4.18
C PHE A 82 -7.57 -0.45 4.77
N GLY A 83 -8.02 0.49 3.97
CA GLY A 83 -9.07 1.43 4.36
C GLY A 83 -8.90 2.80 3.71
N ALA A 84 -9.51 3.81 4.31
CA ALA A 84 -9.34 5.19 3.93
C ALA A 84 -8.12 5.81 4.63
N GLU A 85 -7.64 6.93 4.11
CA GLU A 85 -6.53 7.67 4.72
C GLU A 85 -6.84 8.01 6.19
N GLY A 86 -5.98 7.59 7.08
CA GLY A 86 -6.14 7.76 8.52
C GLY A 86 -7.10 6.78 9.20
N TYR A 87 -7.81 5.96 8.43
CA TYR A 87 -8.78 4.97 8.92
C TYR A 87 -8.48 3.63 8.28
N GLN A 88 -7.75 2.78 8.97
CA GLN A 88 -7.28 1.50 8.44
C GLN A 88 -7.72 0.34 9.32
N VAL A 89 -8.04 -0.77 8.69
CA VAL A 89 -8.08 -2.06 9.37
C VAL A 89 -6.74 -2.74 9.11
N GLN A 90 -6.08 -3.18 10.17
CA GLN A 90 -4.82 -3.89 10.08
C GLN A 90 -4.97 -5.31 10.59
N LEU A 91 -4.52 -6.26 9.80
CA LEU A 91 -4.49 -7.68 10.14
C LEU A 91 -3.04 -8.15 10.15
N LYS A 92 -2.71 -9.01 11.10
CA LYS A 92 -1.46 -9.76 11.08
C LYS A 92 -1.75 -11.24 11.34
N PHE A 93 -0.97 -12.09 10.69
CA PHE A 93 -1.19 -13.52 10.68
C PHE A 93 -0.04 -14.21 11.38
N ASP A 94 -0.31 -14.85 12.51
CA ASP A 94 0.71 -15.59 13.24
C ASP A 94 0.65 -17.06 12.83
N TYR A 95 1.70 -17.52 12.17
CA TYR A 95 1.79 -18.91 11.73
C TYR A 95 2.22 -19.89 12.83
N LYS A 96 2.58 -19.41 14.02
CA LYS A 96 2.88 -20.26 15.17
C LYS A 96 1.66 -20.70 15.98
N GLY A 97 0.47 -20.38 15.51
CA GLY A 97 -0.77 -20.89 16.08
C GLY A 97 -1.57 -19.91 16.93
N GLU A 98 -1.14 -18.66 17.04
CA GLU A 98 -1.93 -17.62 17.70
C GLU A 98 -3.04 -17.02 16.82
N GLY A 99 -3.09 -17.47 15.55
CA GLY A 99 -4.16 -17.09 14.64
C GLY A 99 -4.01 -15.72 14.02
N ILE A 100 -5.13 -15.09 13.79
CA ILE A 100 -5.21 -13.76 13.17
C ILE A 100 -5.44 -12.72 14.25
N LYS A 101 -4.65 -11.66 14.24
CA LYS A 101 -4.86 -10.49 15.10
C LYS A 101 -5.24 -9.30 14.25
N PHE A 102 -6.12 -8.46 14.76
CA PHE A 102 -6.53 -7.24 14.08
C PHE A 102 -6.53 -6.04 15.02
N ARG A 103 -6.41 -4.88 14.45
CA ARG A 103 -6.67 -3.60 15.10
C ARG A 103 -7.24 -2.61 14.10
N VAL A 104 -7.79 -1.52 14.60
CA VAL A 104 -8.30 -0.43 13.78
C VAL A 104 -7.51 0.84 14.10
N LYS A 105 -7.08 1.52 13.05
CA LYS A 105 -6.55 2.87 13.10
C LYS A 105 -7.69 3.83 12.79
N TYR A 106 -7.81 4.89 13.56
CA TYR A 106 -8.82 5.93 13.36
C TYR A 106 -8.28 7.29 13.79
N LYS A 107 -9.01 8.34 13.54
CA LYS A 107 -8.68 9.68 14.02
C LYS A 107 -9.67 10.09 15.10
N ASP A 108 -9.16 10.75 16.15
CA ASP A 108 -10.01 11.32 17.19
C ASP A 108 -10.66 12.66 16.75
N GLU A 109 -11.37 13.31 17.65
CA GLU A 109 -12.05 14.57 17.37
C GLU A 109 -11.07 15.70 17.00
N ASP A 110 -9.85 15.64 17.50
CA ASP A 110 -8.77 16.59 17.19
C ASP A 110 -7.96 16.19 15.94
N ASN A 111 -8.43 15.18 15.20
CA ASN A 111 -7.78 14.65 14.00
C ASN A 111 -6.44 13.96 14.24
N ASN A 112 -6.17 13.54 15.49
CA ASN A 112 -4.96 12.80 15.85
C ASN A 112 -5.15 11.31 15.60
N PRO A 113 -4.11 10.60 15.09
CA PRO A 113 -4.21 9.16 14.89
C PRO A 113 -4.31 8.40 16.20
N GLN A 114 -5.23 7.46 16.23
CA GLN A 114 -5.49 6.56 17.35
C GLN A 114 -5.52 5.11 16.87
N TYR A 115 -5.25 4.19 17.76
CA TYR A 115 -5.20 2.75 17.45
C TYR A 115 -5.93 1.97 18.53
N THR A 116 -6.76 1.02 18.12
CA THR A 116 -7.26 0.03 19.08
C THR A 116 -6.14 -0.91 19.51
N LEU A 117 -6.34 -1.62 20.60
CA LEU A 117 -5.45 -2.73 20.96
C LEU A 117 -5.56 -3.84 19.93
N TRP A 118 -4.47 -4.58 19.72
CA TRP A 118 -4.51 -5.80 18.94
C TRP A 118 -5.38 -6.84 19.60
N ARG A 119 -6.32 -7.40 18.85
CA ARG A 119 -7.24 -8.42 19.31
C ARG A 119 -7.10 -9.67 18.44
N ALA A 120 -7.09 -10.83 19.08
CA ALA A 120 -7.08 -12.09 18.37
C ALA A 120 -8.48 -12.45 17.87
N ILE A 121 -8.56 -13.02 16.67
CA ILE A 121 -9.76 -13.66 16.16
C ILE A 121 -9.69 -15.13 16.58
N SER A 122 -10.63 -15.56 17.41
CA SER A 122 -10.76 -16.95 17.83
C SER A 122 -11.61 -17.74 16.86
N PHE A 123 -11.10 -18.89 16.46
CA PHE A 123 -11.86 -19.90 15.72
C PHE A 123 -12.22 -21.04 16.69
N THR A 124 -13.46 -21.13 17.05
CA THR A 124 -13.98 -22.21 17.90
C THR A 124 -14.87 -23.13 17.12
#